data_619564b9fca7398dde7c9ae0fc843309
#
_entry.id   619564b9fca7398dde7c9ae0fc843309
#
_cell.length_a   1.000
_cell.length_b   1.000
_cell.length_c   1.000
_cell.angle_alpha   90.00
_cell.angle_beta   90.00
_cell.angle_gamma   90.00
#
_symmetry.space_group_name_H-M   'P 1'
#
loop_
_entity.id
_entity.type
_entity.pdbx_description
1 polymer ?
#
loop_
_entity_poly.entity_id
_entity_poly.type
_entity_poly.pdbx_seq_one_letter_code
_entity_poly.pdbx_strand_id
1 'polypeptide(L)'
;MGKTILVAGAGHGGLAAAADLARKGYNVTLLEQKAEDALGYDWTDIFAPDALIAAGVPYPSKSLYTYKDNMTFFPPAKSVALTQRVPDNEREIKMERSDIYAHLIAHAKRCGVKFRFETEVTAPLLLGSRVCGVYAGEEKLYADLVIDACGLDSPLRTALPDVCGVEREVGENNVAYVYRAFYARTGDYTPKHNYEVYLLHGGRKEVAWVATEPDFADVLIVRFEPFGTEEADKVVAELRATDPHIGDTVVRGGQFAKIPVRQPLSMLVADGYAAIGDSAFMTVPLIGSGIANALKASHILSETVVADKACAFTAETLWRYQTGYYKLLGTGYAAMTCLKNACLTMEPAEVDFLFERGILTEKEVTITANTTNLQSMMKLSMKEFVERAKKLCTDKILLTKIVRIASQIASATALCAMQPKVWAPQSVRKWAASYNAFYARQQK
;
A
#
# COMPACT_ATOMS: atom_id res chain seq x y z
N MET A 1 -17.02 -19.89 -26.52
CA MET A 1 -15.94 -20.14 -25.54
C MET A 1 -15.75 -18.88 -24.73
N GLY A 2 -15.66 -18.99 -23.40
CA GLY A 2 -15.41 -17.83 -22.53
C GLY A 2 -14.03 -17.25 -22.82
N LYS A 3 -13.90 -15.92 -22.67
CA LYS A 3 -12.61 -15.23 -22.83
C LYS A 3 -11.60 -15.69 -21.78
N THR A 4 -10.35 -15.76 -22.17
CA THR A 4 -9.25 -16.21 -21.33
C THR A 4 -8.56 -15.03 -20.66
N ILE A 5 -8.48 -15.08 -19.32
CA ILE A 5 -7.77 -14.08 -18.51
C ILE A 5 -6.63 -14.78 -17.80
N LEU A 6 -5.43 -14.23 -17.91
CA LEU A 6 -4.28 -14.62 -17.11
C LEU A 6 -4.08 -13.58 -15.99
N VAL A 7 -3.90 -14.07 -14.76
CA VAL A 7 -3.49 -13.26 -13.63
C VAL A 7 -2.06 -13.65 -13.27
N ALA A 8 -1.13 -12.75 -13.41
CA ALA A 8 0.27 -12.96 -13.10
C ALA A 8 0.56 -12.48 -11.67
N GLY A 9 0.90 -13.41 -10.79
CA GLY A 9 1.13 -13.23 -9.37
C GLY A 9 -0.09 -13.47 -8.49
N ALA A 10 0.10 -14.20 -7.39
CA ALA A 10 -0.90 -14.48 -6.36
C ALA A 10 -0.98 -13.37 -5.30
N GLY A 11 -0.69 -12.11 -5.63
CA GLY A 11 -0.93 -10.99 -4.73
C GLY A 11 -2.41 -10.89 -4.33
N HIS A 12 -2.71 -10.25 -3.20
CA HIS A 12 -4.08 -10.16 -2.66
C HIS A 12 -5.11 -9.64 -3.67
N GLY A 13 -4.73 -8.59 -4.42
CA GLY A 13 -5.58 -8.04 -5.49
C GLY A 13 -5.75 -8.97 -6.68
N GLY A 14 -4.67 -9.69 -7.05
CA GLY A 14 -4.70 -10.70 -8.13
C GLY A 14 -5.64 -11.86 -7.79
N LEU A 15 -5.52 -12.43 -6.59
CA LEU A 15 -6.39 -13.49 -6.10
C LEU A 15 -7.87 -13.08 -6.08
N ALA A 16 -8.16 -11.89 -5.56
CA ALA A 16 -9.53 -11.38 -5.48
C ALA A 16 -10.12 -11.08 -6.88
N ALA A 17 -9.34 -10.47 -7.77
CA ALA A 17 -9.76 -10.22 -9.15
C ALA A 17 -10.01 -11.53 -9.91
N ALA A 18 -9.10 -12.52 -9.77
CA ALA A 18 -9.24 -13.83 -10.37
C ALA A 18 -10.54 -14.52 -9.91
N ALA A 19 -10.81 -14.51 -8.60
CA ALA A 19 -12.00 -15.12 -8.02
C ALA A 19 -13.29 -14.48 -8.56
N ASP A 20 -13.38 -13.16 -8.56
CA ASP A 20 -14.57 -12.44 -8.99
C ASP A 20 -14.82 -12.62 -10.51
N LEU A 21 -13.77 -12.59 -11.33
CA LEU A 21 -13.88 -12.81 -12.77
C LEU A 21 -14.26 -14.25 -13.12
N ALA A 22 -13.69 -15.25 -12.42
CA ALA A 22 -14.06 -16.65 -12.63
C ALA A 22 -15.53 -16.89 -12.26
N ARG A 23 -16.00 -16.33 -11.15
CA ARG A 23 -17.42 -16.38 -10.73
C ARG A 23 -18.35 -15.74 -11.77
N LYS A 24 -17.86 -14.75 -12.53
CA LYS A 24 -18.60 -14.07 -13.61
C LYS A 24 -18.48 -14.78 -14.96
N GLY A 25 -17.87 -15.97 -15.00
CA GLY A 25 -17.87 -16.87 -16.17
C GLY A 25 -16.68 -16.73 -17.12
N TYR A 26 -15.65 -15.98 -16.74
CA TYR A 26 -14.38 -15.94 -17.50
C TYR A 26 -13.55 -17.20 -17.24
N ASN A 27 -12.75 -17.62 -18.22
CA ASN A 27 -11.76 -18.68 -18.04
C ASN A 27 -10.48 -18.07 -17.46
N VAL A 28 -10.32 -18.14 -16.12
CA VAL A 28 -9.23 -17.49 -15.40
C VAL A 28 -8.17 -18.50 -14.99
N THR A 29 -6.92 -18.22 -15.35
CA THR A 29 -5.75 -18.94 -14.85
C THR A 29 -4.84 -17.98 -14.11
N LEU A 30 -4.48 -18.31 -12.88
CA LEU A 30 -3.54 -17.56 -12.05
C LEU A 30 -2.20 -18.28 -12.02
N LEU A 31 -1.13 -17.53 -12.31
CA LEU A 31 0.26 -17.99 -12.35
C LEU A 31 0.99 -17.39 -11.14
N GLU A 32 1.72 -18.21 -10.41
CA GLU A 32 2.50 -17.78 -9.25
C GLU A 32 3.85 -18.50 -9.21
N GLN A 33 4.93 -17.76 -9.00
CA GLN A 33 6.29 -18.30 -9.00
C GLN A 33 6.59 -19.19 -7.79
N LYS A 34 5.90 -18.98 -6.67
CA LYS A 34 6.09 -19.76 -5.44
C LYS A 34 5.11 -20.94 -5.37
N ALA A 35 5.43 -21.90 -4.50
CA ALA A 35 4.50 -22.93 -4.10
C ALA A 35 3.33 -22.32 -3.31
N GLU A 36 2.19 -23.02 -3.26
CA GLU A 36 0.97 -22.54 -2.61
C GLU A 36 1.16 -22.21 -1.13
N ASP A 37 1.96 -22.98 -0.42
CA ASP A 37 2.24 -22.85 1.01
C ASP A 37 3.44 -21.93 1.33
N ALA A 38 4.11 -21.41 0.30
CA ALA A 38 5.29 -20.54 0.44
C ALA A 38 5.00 -19.06 0.18
N LEU A 39 3.72 -18.67 0.11
CA LEU A 39 3.31 -17.31 -0.21
C LEU A 39 3.49 -16.33 0.96
N GLY A 40 3.97 -15.14 0.63
CA GLY A 40 4.09 -14.03 1.58
C GLY A 40 5.32 -14.11 2.47
N TYR A 41 5.23 -13.43 3.59
CA TYR A 41 6.22 -13.40 4.68
C TYR A 41 5.62 -14.03 5.91
N ASP A 42 6.43 -14.49 6.84
CA ASP A 42 5.98 -14.98 8.16
C ASP A 42 5.65 -13.79 9.09
N TRP A 43 4.60 -13.07 8.72
CA TRP A 43 4.14 -11.84 9.38
C TRP A 43 2.64 -11.89 9.65
N THR A 44 2.23 -11.08 10.61
CA THR A 44 0.84 -10.72 10.83
C THR A 44 0.53 -9.45 10.04
N ASP A 45 -0.59 -9.39 9.33
CA ASP A 45 -1.03 -8.19 8.62
C ASP A 45 -2.24 -7.53 9.28
N ILE A 46 -2.35 -6.22 9.05
CA ILE A 46 -3.41 -5.38 9.58
C ILE A 46 -4.12 -4.73 8.40
N PHE A 47 -5.44 -4.87 8.33
CA PHE A 47 -6.23 -4.26 7.27
C PHE A 47 -7.72 -4.10 7.65
N ALA A 48 -8.40 -3.19 6.97
CA ALA A 48 -9.84 -2.97 7.15
C ALA A 48 -10.63 -4.12 6.54
N PRO A 49 -11.44 -4.84 7.32
CA PRO A 49 -12.10 -6.07 6.87
C PRO A 49 -13.24 -5.84 5.86
N ASP A 50 -13.78 -4.63 5.78
CA ASP A 50 -14.77 -4.23 4.76
C ASP A 50 -14.23 -4.41 3.33
N ALA A 51 -12.92 -4.40 3.15
CA ALA A 51 -12.27 -4.63 1.87
C ALA A 51 -12.50 -6.05 1.32
N LEU A 52 -12.60 -7.06 2.20
CA LEU A 52 -12.97 -8.43 1.79
C LEU A 52 -14.37 -8.45 1.19
N ILE A 53 -15.32 -7.83 1.89
CA ILE A 53 -16.72 -7.76 1.42
C ILE A 53 -16.80 -7.00 0.09
N ALA A 54 -16.10 -5.86 -0.01
CA ALA A 54 -16.04 -5.09 -1.25
C ALA A 54 -15.47 -5.89 -2.43
N ALA A 55 -14.54 -6.82 -2.17
CA ALA A 55 -13.98 -7.73 -3.17
C ALA A 55 -14.84 -8.98 -3.41
N GLY A 56 -15.99 -9.14 -2.74
CA GLY A 56 -16.83 -10.33 -2.82
C GLY A 56 -16.23 -11.57 -2.15
N VAL A 57 -15.26 -11.38 -1.27
CA VAL A 57 -14.61 -12.44 -0.49
C VAL A 57 -15.36 -12.60 0.84
N PRO A 58 -15.73 -13.83 1.25
CA PRO A 58 -16.36 -14.06 2.55
C PRO A 58 -15.51 -13.58 3.71
N TYR A 59 -16.15 -13.20 4.81
CA TYR A 59 -15.44 -12.87 6.04
C TYR A 59 -14.72 -14.11 6.58
N PRO A 60 -13.49 -14.00 7.11
CA PRO A 60 -12.78 -15.13 7.68
C PRO A 60 -13.45 -15.61 8.98
N SER A 61 -13.19 -16.85 9.38
CA SER A 61 -13.62 -17.38 10.68
C SER A 61 -13.05 -16.54 11.81
N LYS A 62 -13.82 -16.37 12.88
CA LYS A 62 -13.43 -15.55 14.04
C LYS A 62 -12.11 -16.00 14.71
N SER A 63 -11.77 -17.27 14.58
CA SER A 63 -10.53 -17.88 15.07
C SER A 63 -9.28 -17.45 14.30
N LEU A 64 -9.42 -16.87 13.09
CA LEU A 64 -8.29 -16.50 12.23
C LEU A 64 -7.85 -15.05 12.40
N TYR A 65 -8.54 -14.25 13.20
CA TYR A 65 -8.17 -12.84 13.37
C TYR A 65 -8.47 -12.32 14.77
N THR A 66 -7.74 -11.29 15.13
CA THR A 66 -8.01 -10.42 16.28
C THR A 66 -8.23 -8.99 15.80
N TYR A 67 -8.72 -8.12 16.69
CA TYR A 67 -8.76 -6.68 16.38
C TYR A 67 -7.45 -6.03 16.76
N LYS A 68 -6.99 -5.12 15.91
CA LYS A 68 -5.81 -4.31 16.18
C LYS A 68 -6.07 -3.35 17.35
N ASP A 69 -5.11 -3.23 18.24
CA ASP A 69 -5.10 -2.21 19.28
C ASP A 69 -4.78 -0.82 18.72
N ASN A 70 -5.19 0.23 19.44
CA ASN A 70 -4.84 1.59 19.11
C ASN A 70 -3.32 1.79 19.22
N MET A 71 -2.73 2.39 18.19
CA MET A 71 -1.32 2.76 18.20
C MET A 71 -1.10 4.03 18.99
N THR A 72 0.03 4.11 19.69
CA THR A 72 0.51 5.32 20.38
C THR A 72 1.77 5.81 19.69
N PHE A 73 1.74 7.04 19.21
CA PHE A 73 2.82 7.66 18.45
C PHE A 73 3.67 8.55 19.35
N PHE A 74 4.97 8.40 19.24
CA PHE A 74 5.97 9.18 19.94
C PHE A 74 6.83 9.98 18.96
N PRO A 75 7.07 11.28 19.23
CA PRO A 75 8.07 12.07 18.51
C PRO A 75 9.48 11.63 18.90
N PRO A 76 10.55 12.13 18.23
CA PRO A 76 11.94 11.76 18.52
C PRO A 76 12.34 11.91 19.98
N ALA A 77 11.96 13.02 20.64
CA ALA A 77 12.24 13.28 22.06
C ALA A 77 11.39 12.44 23.03
N LYS A 78 10.40 11.68 22.52
CA LYS A 78 9.43 10.90 23.33
C LYS A 78 8.69 11.74 24.40
N SER A 79 8.65 13.06 24.22
CA SER A 79 8.11 14.03 25.19
C SER A 79 6.57 13.99 25.28
N VAL A 80 5.89 13.56 24.22
CA VAL A 80 4.42 13.52 24.11
C VAL A 80 4.00 12.21 23.49
N ALA A 81 2.96 11.59 24.03
CA ALA A 81 2.33 10.39 23.47
C ALA A 81 0.96 10.75 22.86
N LEU A 82 0.73 10.42 21.60
CA LEU A 82 -0.55 10.61 20.92
C LEU A 82 -1.15 9.24 20.57
N THR A 83 -2.24 8.87 21.24
CA THR A 83 -2.89 7.57 21.06
C THR A 83 -4.07 7.69 20.09
N GLN A 84 -4.16 6.78 19.14
CA GLN A 84 -5.33 6.62 18.28
C GLN A 84 -6.59 6.35 19.12
N ARG A 85 -7.72 6.82 18.61
CA ARG A 85 -9.04 6.57 19.21
C ARG A 85 -10.00 6.06 18.13
N VAL A 86 -9.71 4.85 17.65
CA VAL A 86 -10.50 4.22 16.59
C VAL A 86 -11.79 3.65 17.21
N PRO A 87 -12.99 4.02 16.72
CA PRO A 87 -14.24 3.41 17.16
C PRO A 87 -14.26 1.90 16.90
N ASP A 88 -14.89 1.12 17.76
CA ASP A 88 -14.91 -0.35 17.68
C ASP A 88 -15.44 -0.88 16.35
N ASN A 89 -16.42 -0.21 15.74
CA ASN A 89 -16.98 -0.56 14.43
C ASN A 89 -16.09 -0.18 13.24
N GLU A 90 -15.00 0.54 13.48
CA GLU A 90 -14.02 0.95 12.45
C GLU A 90 -12.65 0.28 12.66
N ARG A 91 -12.54 -0.63 13.64
CA ARG A 91 -11.27 -1.29 13.94
C ARG A 91 -10.84 -2.22 12.82
N GLU A 92 -9.56 -2.14 12.50
CA GLU A 92 -8.90 -3.08 11.59
C GLU A 92 -8.74 -4.44 12.27
N ILE A 93 -8.71 -5.49 11.46
CA ILE A 93 -8.35 -6.83 11.91
C ILE A 93 -6.87 -7.08 11.72
N LYS A 94 -6.33 -7.90 12.61
CA LYS A 94 -4.98 -8.43 12.59
C LYS A 94 -5.07 -9.93 12.31
N MET A 95 -4.41 -10.39 11.25
CA MET A 95 -4.51 -11.75 10.75
C MET A 95 -3.15 -12.23 10.26
N GLU A 96 -2.84 -13.50 10.46
CA GLU A 96 -1.62 -14.08 9.91
C GLU A 96 -1.64 -14.03 8.38
N ARG A 97 -0.52 -13.64 7.77
CA ARG A 97 -0.44 -13.52 6.31
C ARG A 97 -0.68 -14.85 5.61
N SER A 98 -0.21 -15.95 6.15
CA SER A 98 -0.48 -17.30 5.67
C SER A 98 -1.99 -17.61 5.64
N ASP A 99 -2.71 -17.22 6.69
CA ASP A 99 -4.16 -17.41 6.78
C ASP A 99 -4.93 -16.53 5.78
N ILE A 100 -4.45 -15.30 5.54
CA ILE A 100 -5.02 -14.43 4.50
C ILE A 100 -4.88 -15.10 3.14
N TYR A 101 -3.69 -15.60 2.79
CA TYR A 101 -3.47 -16.32 1.53
C TYR A 101 -4.30 -17.58 1.43
N ALA A 102 -4.31 -18.42 2.46
CA ALA A 102 -5.12 -19.64 2.49
C ALA A 102 -6.61 -19.34 2.28
N HIS A 103 -7.12 -18.28 2.92
CA HIS A 103 -8.51 -17.85 2.79
C HIS A 103 -8.84 -17.37 1.38
N LEU A 104 -7.99 -16.51 0.78
CA LEU A 104 -8.18 -15.99 -0.58
C LEU A 104 -8.04 -17.09 -1.64
N ILE A 105 -7.06 -17.99 -1.51
CA ILE A 105 -6.84 -19.10 -2.44
C ILE A 105 -8.04 -20.08 -2.39
N ALA A 106 -8.47 -20.45 -1.19
CA ALA A 106 -9.62 -21.32 -1.02
C ALA A 106 -10.89 -20.71 -1.64
N HIS A 107 -11.07 -19.38 -1.49
CA HIS A 107 -12.16 -18.67 -2.13
C HIS A 107 -12.03 -18.70 -3.66
N ALA A 108 -10.85 -18.40 -4.20
CA ALA A 108 -10.60 -18.38 -5.65
C ALA A 108 -10.78 -19.78 -6.28
N LYS A 109 -10.34 -20.85 -5.62
CA LYS A 109 -10.58 -22.25 -6.04
C LYS A 109 -12.07 -22.55 -6.12
N ARG A 110 -12.86 -22.17 -5.11
CA ARG A 110 -14.32 -22.32 -5.12
C ARG A 110 -15.02 -21.55 -6.24
N CYS A 111 -14.46 -20.41 -6.65
CA CYS A 111 -14.95 -19.62 -7.77
C CYS A 111 -14.56 -20.18 -9.15
N GLY A 112 -13.72 -21.21 -9.20
CA GLY A 112 -13.33 -21.88 -10.46
C GLY A 112 -12.03 -21.36 -11.08
N VAL A 113 -11.20 -20.62 -10.33
CA VAL A 113 -9.86 -20.21 -10.78
C VAL A 113 -8.96 -21.43 -10.94
N LYS A 114 -8.27 -21.52 -12.07
CA LYS A 114 -7.21 -22.48 -12.31
C LYS A 114 -5.88 -21.91 -11.80
N PHE A 115 -5.14 -22.69 -11.05
CA PHE A 115 -3.85 -22.28 -10.50
C PHE A 115 -2.69 -23.01 -11.18
N ARG A 116 -1.62 -22.28 -11.42
CA ARG A 116 -0.30 -22.80 -11.79
C ARG A 116 0.72 -22.17 -10.84
N PHE A 117 0.95 -22.83 -9.72
CA PHE A 117 2.04 -22.51 -8.80
C PHE A 117 3.38 -22.93 -9.39
N GLU A 118 4.48 -22.45 -8.82
CA GLU A 118 5.84 -22.69 -9.28
C GLU A 118 6.04 -22.35 -10.79
N THR A 119 5.28 -21.31 -11.22
CA THR A 119 5.26 -20.83 -12.61
C THR A 119 5.58 -19.34 -12.63
N GLU A 120 6.85 -19.01 -12.88
CA GLU A 120 7.32 -17.63 -12.93
C GLU A 120 6.95 -16.97 -14.25
N VAL A 121 6.28 -15.83 -14.17
CA VAL A 121 6.04 -14.97 -15.33
C VAL A 121 7.25 -14.06 -15.53
N THR A 122 7.86 -14.10 -16.71
CA THR A 122 9.12 -13.42 -16.99
C THR A 122 8.98 -12.20 -17.89
N ALA A 123 7.97 -12.17 -18.78
CA ALA A 123 7.74 -11.04 -19.68
C ALA A 123 6.31 -11.04 -20.25
N PRO A 124 5.81 -9.90 -20.76
CA PRO A 124 4.56 -9.86 -21.53
C PRO A 124 4.77 -10.48 -22.93
N LEU A 125 3.79 -11.23 -23.41
CA LEU A 125 3.72 -11.62 -24.81
C LEU A 125 2.99 -10.53 -25.59
N LEU A 126 3.64 -9.96 -26.59
CA LEU A 126 3.16 -8.77 -27.31
C LEU A 126 2.78 -9.08 -28.76
N LEU A 127 1.68 -8.47 -29.21
CA LEU A 127 1.33 -8.33 -30.62
C LEU A 127 1.29 -6.83 -30.94
N GLY A 128 2.33 -6.31 -31.54
CA GLY A 128 2.58 -4.87 -31.61
C GLY A 128 2.73 -4.29 -30.18
N SER A 129 1.87 -3.37 -29.80
CA SER A 129 1.85 -2.81 -28.43
C SER A 129 0.82 -3.48 -27.50
N ARG A 130 0.00 -4.41 -28.05
CA ARG A 130 -1.02 -5.10 -27.25
C ARG A 130 -0.39 -6.28 -26.50
N VAL A 131 -0.73 -6.39 -25.24
CA VAL A 131 -0.44 -7.61 -24.46
C VAL A 131 -1.45 -8.67 -24.85
N CYS A 132 -0.97 -9.82 -25.32
CA CYS A 132 -1.78 -10.95 -25.76
C CYS A 132 -1.45 -12.24 -25.00
N GLY A 133 -0.74 -12.11 -23.87
CA GLY A 133 -0.35 -13.22 -23.01
C GLY A 133 0.92 -12.90 -22.22
N VAL A 134 1.54 -13.96 -21.72
CA VAL A 134 2.80 -13.87 -20.96
C VAL A 134 3.77 -14.97 -21.38
N TYR A 135 5.04 -14.76 -21.09
CA TYR A 135 6.05 -15.80 -21.05
C TYR A 135 6.15 -16.35 -19.62
N ALA A 136 6.14 -17.67 -19.49
CA ALA A 136 6.47 -18.40 -18.27
C ALA A 136 7.73 -19.24 -18.57
N GLY A 137 8.90 -18.67 -18.31
CA GLY A 137 10.14 -19.17 -18.89
C GLY A 137 10.11 -19.10 -20.41
N GLU A 138 10.25 -20.26 -21.09
CA GLU A 138 10.15 -20.37 -22.55
C GLU A 138 8.70 -20.61 -23.06
N GLU A 139 7.78 -20.96 -22.15
CA GLU A 139 6.39 -21.24 -22.51
C GLU A 139 5.62 -19.95 -22.83
N LYS A 140 4.89 -19.94 -23.92
CA LYS A 140 3.99 -18.86 -24.32
C LYS A 140 2.56 -19.18 -23.91
N LEU A 141 2.01 -18.39 -22.98
CA LEU A 141 0.64 -18.50 -22.52
C LEU A 141 -0.18 -17.33 -23.08
N TYR A 142 -1.13 -17.64 -23.94
CA TYR A 142 -1.97 -16.64 -24.60
C TYR A 142 -3.19 -16.29 -23.77
N ALA A 143 -3.60 -15.02 -23.79
CA ALA A 143 -4.80 -14.51 -23.14
C ALA A 143 -5.41 -13.34 -23.90
N ASP A 144 -6.68 -13.11 -23.67
CA ASP A 144 -7.39 -11.90 -24.14
C ASP A 144 -7.06 -10.69 -23.23
N LEU A 145 -6.84 -10.94 -21.93
CA LEU A 145 -6.46 -9.96 -20.92
C LEU A 145 -5.43 -10.56 -19.96
N VAL A 146 -4.39 -9.79 -19.64
CA VAL A 146 -3.42 -10.08 -18.59
C VAL A 146 -3.61 -9.09 -17.44
N ILE A 147 -3.81 -9.60 -16.22
CA ILE A 147 -3.82 -8.80 -14.99
C ILE A 147 -2.48 -8.98 -14.29
N ASP A 148 -1.74 -7.89 -14.18
CA ASP A 148 -0.43 -7.84 -13.54
C ASP A 148 -0.56 -7.60 -12.04
N ALA A 149 -0.35 -8.64 -11.25
CA ALA A 149 -0.27 -8.66 -9.80
C ALA A 149 1.11 -9.14 -9.31
N CYS A 150 2.17 -8.97 -10.15
CA CYS A 150 3.53 -9.43 -9.86
C CYS A 150 4.28 -8.60 -8.80
N GLY A 151 3.65 -7.55 -8.26
CA GLY A 151 4.25 -6.74 -7.20
C GLY A 151 5.17 -5.64 -7.72
N LEU A 152 5.99 -5.10 -6.80
CA LEU A 152 6.83 -3.93 -7.03
C LEU A 152 7.76 -4.07 -8.24
N ASP A 153 8.42 -5.19 -8.37
CA ASP A 153 9.42 -5.48 -9.40
C ASP A 153 8.81 -6.23 -10.61
N SER A 154 7.54 -5.95 -10.96
CA SER A 154 6.80 -6.63 -12.03
C SER A 154 7.58 -6.71 -13.35
N PRO A 155 7.89 -7.91 -13.85
CA PRO A 155 8.53 -8.11 -15.15
C PRO A 155 7.60 -7.72 -16.32
N LEU A 156 6.29 -7.74 -16.10
CA LEU A 156 5.32 -7.31 -17.10
C LEU A 156 5.37 -5.80 -17.28
N ARG A 157 5.19 -5.04 -16.18
CA ARG A 157 5.18 -3.58 -16.19
C ARG A 157 6.48 -3.01 -16.75
N THR A 158 7.63 -3.53 -16.32
CA THR A 158 8.94 -3.04 -16.71
C THR A 158 9.28 -3.32 -18.18
N ALA A 159 8.66 -4.32 -18.80
CA ALA A 159 8.88 -4.70 -20.21
C ALA A 159 7.81 -4.17 -21.18
N LEU A 160 6.80 -3.39 -20.70
CA LEU A 160 5.83 -2.79 -21.61
C LEU A 160 6.50 -1.75 -22.53
N PRO A 161 6.06 -1.65 -23.81
CA PRO A 161 6.52 -0.60 -24.72
C PRO A 161 6.14 0.80 -24.24
N ASP A 162 6.97 1.81 -24.56
CA ASP A 162 6.73 3.23 -24.19
C ASP A 162 5.37 3.75 -24.65
N VAL A 163 4.88 3.25 -25.78
CA VAL A 163 3.58 3.65 -26.33
C VAL A 163 2.40 3.31 -25.41
N CYS A 164 2.56 2.33 -24.52
CA CYS A 164 1.57 1.98 -23.50
C CYS A 164 1.42 3.08 -22.43
N GLY A 165 2.45 3.91 -22.24
CA GLY A 165 2.44 5.03 -21.29
C GLY A 165 2.49 4.61 -19.81
N VAL A 166 2.68 3.33 -19.52
CA VAL A 166 2.81 2.80 -18.15
C VAL A 166 4.22 3.07 -17.64
N GLU A 167 4.35 3.65 -16.45
CA GLU A 167 5.68 3.89 -15.84
C GLU A 167 6.36 2.57 -15.49
N ARG A 168 7.63 2.44 -15.86
CA ARG A 168 8.42 1.24 -15.61
C ARG A 168 9.25 1.32 -14.35
N GLU A 169 9.81 2.49 -14.08
CA GLU A 169 10.77 2.68 -13.00
C GLU A 169 10.11 3.11 -11.70
N VAL A 170 10.72 2.69 -10.60
CA VAL A 170 10.40 3.13 -9.25
C VAL A 170 11.55 4.01 -8.79
N GLY A 171 11.31 5.28 -8.48
CA GLY A 171 12.36 6.17 -7.94
C GLY A 171 12.82 5.71 -6.54
N GLU A 172 14.07 5.99 -6.18
CA GLU A 172 14.70 5.55 -4.93
C GLU A 172 13.89 5.89 -3.67
N ASN A 173 13.39 7.12 -3.54
CA ASN A 173 12.57 7.56 -2.40
C ASN A 173 11.11 7.04 -2.42
N ASN A 174 10.80 6.12 -3.32
CA ASN A 174 9.46 5.57 -3.52
C ASN A 174 9.31 4.15 -2.98
N VAL A 175 10.35 3.63 -2.34
CA VAL A 175 10.37 2.31 -1.72
C VAL A 175 10.68 2.47 -0.23
N ALA A 176 9.87 1.83 0.59
CA ALA A 176 10.18 1.60 1.99
C ALA A 176 10.83 0.23 2.12
N TYR A 177 11.97 0.18 2.78
CA TYR A 177 12.67 -1.04 3.18
C TYR A 177 12.24 -1.36 4.61
N VAL A 178 11.78 -2.57 4.82
CA VAL A 178 11.15 -2.98 6.08
C VAL A 178 11.85 -4.22 6.60
N TYR A 179 12.20 -4.19 7.88
CA TYR A 179 12.56 -5.38 8.65
C TYR A 179 11.46 -5.63 9.67
N ARG A 180 11.02 -6.88 9.83
CA ARG A 180 10.07 -7.25 10.87
C ARG A 180 10.43 -8.59 11.48
N ALA A 181 10.47 -8.62 12.80
CA ALA A 181 10.76 -9.82 13.59
C ALA A 181 9.91 -9.86 14.86
N PHE A 182 9.61 -11.05 15.29
CA PHE A 182 8.86 -11.34 16.51
C PHE A 182 9.83 -11.93 17.52
N TYR A 183 10.04 -11.23 18.61
CA TYR A 183 10.98 -11.60 19.66
C TYR A 183 10.23 -12.23 20.82
N ALA A 184 10.76 -13.34 21.39
CA ALA A 184 10.25 -13.87 22.63
C ALA A 184 10.23 -12.78 23.71
N ARG A 185 9.18 -12.72 24.52
CA ARG A 185 9.16 -11.79 25.65
C ARG A 185 10.08 -12.25 26.76
N THR A 186 10.67 -11.29 27.46
CA THR A 186 11.50 -11.54 28.65
C THR A 186 11.02 -10.67 29.81
N GLY A 187 11.11 -11.21 31.05
CA GLY A 187 10.71 -10.52 32.27
C GLY A 187 9.19 -10.24 32.38
N ASP A 188 8.83 -9.57 33.47
CA ASP A 188 7.42 -9.25 33.80
C ASP A 188 7.03 -7.82 33.41
N TYR A 189 7.82 -7.16 32.57
CA TYR A 189 7.54 -5.80 32.13
C TYR A 189 6.23 -5.73 31.32
N THR A 190 5.35 -4.85 31.73
CA THR A 190 4.12 -4.54 30.99
C THR A 190 4.22 -3.09 30.48
N PRO A 191 4.26 -2.86 29.16
CA PRO A 191 4.33 -1.52 28.61
C PRO A 191 3.04 -0.73 28.94
N LYS A 192 3.18 0.58 29.01
CA LYS A 192 2.03 1.49 29.19
C LYS A 192 1.10 1.45 27.98
N HIS A 193 1.64 1.23 26.83
CA HIS A 193 0.92 1.14 25.56
C HIS A 193 1.30 -0.16 24.85
N ASN A 194 0.31 -0.97 24.48
CA ASN A 194 0.57 -2.25 23.80
C ASN A 194 1.12 -2.09 22.39
N TYR A 195 0.96 -0.92 21.78
CA TYR A 195 1.39 -0.68 20.41
C TYR A 195 2.03 0.70 20.30
N GLU A 196 3.35 0.75 20.34
CA GLU A 196 4.15 1.98 20.35
C GLU A 196 4.80 2.20 18.99
N VAL A 197 4.71 3.42 18.47
CA VAL A 197 5.28 3.85 17.18
C VAL A 197 6.19 5.03 17.42
N TYR A 198 7.46 4.88 17.06
CA TYR A 198 8.51 5.86 17.23
C TYR A 198 8.83 6.51 15.88
N LEU A 199 8.53 7.81 15.76
CA LEU A 199 8.80 8.59 14.56
C LEU A 199 10.23 9.13 14.59
N LEU A 200 10.92 9.09 13.45
CA LEU A 200 12.33 9.48 13.30
C LEU A 200 13.21 8.87 14.42
N HIS A 201 13.04 7.56 14.65
CA HIS A 201 13.70 6.85 15.73
C HIS A 201 15.22 7.04 15.70
N GLY A 202 15.81 7.38 16.87
CA GLY A 202 17.24 7.66 16.95
C GLY A 202 17.69 8.86 16.11
N GLY A 203 16.80 9.78 15.73
CA GLY A 203 17.10 10.95 14.88
C GLY A 203 17.28 10.59 13.38
N ARG A 204 16.99 9.37 12.98
CA ARG A 204 17.08 8.87 11.60
C ARG A 204 15.75 9.02 10.85
N LYS A 205 15.79 9.02 9.51
CA LYS A 205 14.59 8.92 8.65
C LYS A 205 14.00 7.50 8.71
N GLU A 206 13.56 7.13 9.91
CA GLU A 206 13.16 5.79 10.29
C GLU A 206 11.87 5.86 11.12
N VAL A 207 11.01 4.88 10.93
CA VAL A 207 9.89 4.60 11.83
C VAL A 207 10.13 3.21 12.42
N ALA A 208 10.05 3.10 13.73
CA ALA A 208 10.06 1.82 14.41
C ALA A 208 8.75 1.65 15.18
N TRP A 209 8.27 0.42 15.29
CA TRP A 209 7.21 0.10 16.23
C TRP A 209 7.52 -1.12 17.07
N VAL A 210 6.89 -1.16 18.25
CA VAL A 210 6.84 -2.32 19.13
C VAL A 210 5.39 -2.61 19.46
N ALA A 211 4.88 -3.76 19.02
CA ALA A 211 3.57 -4.24 19.42
C ALA A 211 3.74 -5.40 20.40
N THR A 212 3.21 -5.23 21.61
CA THR A 212 3.35 -6.21 22.69
C THR A 212 2.18 -7.17 22.69
N GLU A 213 2.47 -8.43 22.43
CA GLU A 213 1.55 -9.55 22.49
C GLU A 213 1.81 -10.38 23.76
N PRO A 214 0.93 -11.32 24.14
CA PRO A 214 1.15 -12.13 25.33
C PRO A 214 2.50 -12.86 25.37
N ASP A 215 2.91 -13.48 24.27
CA ASP A 215 4.07 -14.35 24.19
C ASP A 215 5.28 -13.75 23.47
N PHE A 216 5.09 -12.66 22.72
CA PHE A 216 6.15 -12.05 21.93
C PHE A 216 6.00 -10.53 21.82
N ALA A 217 7.09 -9.86 21.44
CA ALA A 217 7.13 -8.48 21.01
C ALA A 217 7.32 -8.45 19.47
N ASP A 218 6.39 -7.85 18.75
CA ASP A 218 6.44 -7.65 17.31
C ASP A 218 7.15 -6.34 17.03
N VAL A 219 8.36 -6.41 16.49
CA VAL A 219 9.20 -5.27 16.15
C VAL A 219 9.23 -5.09 14.65
N LEU A 220 8.91 -3.86 14.21
CA LEU A 220 9.02 -3.47 12.81
C LEU A 220 9.87 -2.21 12.68
N ILE A 221 10.77 -2.21 11.69
CA ILE A 221 11.64 -1.08 11.33
C ILE A 221 11.41 -0.74 9.88
N VAL A 222 11.15 0.54 9.59
CA VAL A 222 10.94 1.06 8.24
C VAL A 222 11.96 2.15 7.95
N ARG A 223 12.68 2.01 6.83
CA ARG A 223 13.60 3.03 6.29
C ARG A 223 13.29 3.31 4.81
N PHE A 224 13.80 4.44 4.32
CA PHE A 224 13.68 4.83 2.91
C PHE A 224 15.00 4.65 2.15
N GLU A 225 15.95 3.98 2.76
CA GLU A 225 17.22 3.52 2.20
C GLU A 225 17.42 2.04 2.56
N PRO A 226 18.11 1.27 1.72
CA PRO A 226 18.41 -0.12 2.02
C PRO A 226 19.22 -0.24 3.32
N PHE A 227 18.94 -1.27 4.12
CA PHE A 227 19.67 -1.60 5.33
C PHE A 227 19.69 -3.12 5.53
N GLY A 228 20.65 -3.60 6.32
CA GLY A 228 20.86 -5.01 6.58
C GLY A 228 20.61 -5.40 8.03
N THR A 229 20.95 -6.66 8.35
CA THR A 229 20.75 -7.24 9.68
C THR A 229 21.49 -6.48 10.77
N GLU A 230 22.72 -6.03 10.50
CA GLU A 230 23.53 -5.31 11.49
C GLU A 230 22.87 -4.00 11.93
N GLU A 231 22.30 -3.25 10.97
CA GLU A 231 21.56 -2.02 11.29
C GLU A 231 20.24 -2.31 11.98
N ALA A 232 19.54 -3.38 11.59
CA ALA A 232 18.33 -3.82 12.27
C ALA A 232 18.60 -4.19 13.73
N ASP A 233 19.66 -4.94 13.99
CA ASP A 233 20.06 -5.34 15.33
C ASP A 233 20.40 -4.15 16.22
N LYS A 234 21.06 -3.11 15.67
CA LYS A 234 21.31 -1.84 16.39
C LYS A 234 20.02 -1.17 16.82
N VAL A 235 19.06 -1.06 15.91
CA VAL A 235 17.74 -0.47 16.22
C VAL A 235 16.99 -1.28 17.26
N VAL A 236 17.03 -2.60 17.16
CA VAL A 236 16.40 -3.49 18.17
C VAL A 236 17.05 -3.32 19.53
N ALA A 237 18.38 -3.18 19.59
CA ALA A 237 19.10 -2.92 20.85
C ALA A 237 18.71 -1.56 21.47
N GLU A 238 18.53 -0.50 20.64
CA GLU A 238 18.02 0.79 21.09
C GLU A 238 16.57 0.69 21.61
N LEU A 239 15.71 -0.10 20.96
CA LEU A 239 14.34 -0.35 21.41
C LEU A 239 14.32 -1.11 22.74
N ARG A 240 15.16 -2.12 22.94
CA ARG A 240 15.28 -2.85 24.21
C ARG A 240 15.64 -1.95 25.40
N ALA A 241 16.38 -0.89 25.16
CA ALA A 241 16.73 0.05 26.23
C ALA A 241 15.49 0.78 26.80
N THR A 242 14.42 0.91 26.01
CA THR A 242 13.14 1.51 26.44
C THR A 242 12.06 0.47 26.67
N ASP A 243 12.11 -0.64 25.96
CA ASP A 243 11.15 -1.75 25.96
C ASP A 243 11.85 -3.05 26.38
N PRO A 244 12.22 -3.20 27.66
CA PRO A 244 13.07 -4.29 28.13
C PRO A 244 12.43 -5.68 28.05
N HIS A 245 11.14 -5.76 27.70
CA HIS A 245 10.46 -7.02 27.44
C HIS A 245 10.77 -7.64 26.07
N ILE A 246 11.45 -6.90 25.17
CA ILE A 246 11.93 -7.44 23.89
C ILE A 246 13.12 -8.37 24.18
N GLY A 247 12.90 -9.69 24.13
CA GLY A 247 13.95 -10.67 24.37
C GLY A 247 14.95 -10.78 23.23
N ASP A 248 15.96 -11.64 23.40
CA ASP A 248 17.04 -11.81 22.42
C ASP A 248 16.71 -12.83 21.32
N THR A 249 15.72 -13.68 21.55
CA THR A 249 15.37 -14.76 20.63
C THR A 249 14.30 -14.32 19.65
N VAL A 250 14.62 -14.35 18.35
CA VAL A 250 13.63 -14.23 17.28
C VAL A 250 12.85 -15.55 17.21
N VAL A 251 11.55 -15.50 17.47
CA VAL A 251 10.67 -16.69 17.45
C VAL A 251 10.07 -16.92 16.05
N ARG A 252 9.93 -15.85 15.27
CA ARG A 252 9.52 -15.92 13.86
C ARG A 252 9.79 -14.58 13.15
N GLY A 253 9.57 -14.53 11.84
CA GLY A 253 9.87 -13.34 11.02
C GLY A 253 11.38 -13.22 10.78
N GLY A 254 11.97 -12.09 11.17
CA GLY A 254 13.38 -11.79 10.88
C GLY A 254 13.63 -11.57 9.39
N GLN A 255 12.64 -11.05 8.68
CA GLN A 255 12.62 -10.94 7.24
C GLN A 255 12.62 -9.47 6.78
N PHE A 256 13.23 -9.26 5.62
CA PHE A 256 13.22 -7.98 4.94
C PHE A 256 12.20 -7.96 3.80
N ALA A 257 11.57 -6.81 3.61
CA ALA A 257 10.63 -6.56 2.51
C ALA A 257 10.85 -5.19 1.88
N LYS A 258 10.39 -5.05 0.64
CA LYS A 258 10.28 -3.77 -0.06
C LYS A 258 8.81 -3.45 -0.28
N ILE A 259 8.40 -2.23 0.04
CA ILE A 259 7.02 -1.78 -0.09
C ILE A 259 7.02 -0.50 -0.93
N PRO A 260 6.23 -0.42 -2.04
CA PRO A 260 6.11 0.82 -2.78
C PRO A 260 5.33 1.85 -1.96
N VAL A 261 5.93 3.02 -1.74
CA VAL A 261 5.34 4.12 -0.94
C VAL A 261 5.33 5.41 -1.74
N ARG A 262 4.62 5.37 -2.86
CA ARG A 262 4.50 6.47 -3.81
C ARG A 262 3.07 6.62 -4.32
N GLN A 263 2.84 7.67 -5.10
CA GLN A 263 1.58 7.85 -5.82
C GLN A 263 1.31 6.65 -6.76
N PRO A 264 0.03 6.29 -6.99
CA PRO A 264 -0.33 5.27 -7.96
C PRO A 264 0.18 5.62 -9.36
N LEU A 265 0.34 4.61 -10.21
CA LEU A 265 0.68 4.80 -11.62
C LEU A 265 -0.28 5.79 -12.30
N SER A 266 0.25 6.67 -13.13
CA SER A 266 -0.57 7.52 -14.01
C SER A 266 -1.37 6.72 -15.04
N MET A 267 -0.88 5.52 -15.41
CA MET A 267 -1.54 4.58 -16.32
C MET A 267 -1.57 3.20 -15.68
N LEU A 268 -2.76 2.72 -15.31
CA LEU A 268 -2.99 1.39 -14.76
C LEU A 268 -3.28 0.34 -15.86
N VAL A 269 -3.58 0.80 -17.07
CA VAL A 269 -4.09 -0.04 -18.15
C VAL A 269 -3.38 0.23 -19.49
N ALA A 270 -3.31 -0.81 -20.29
CA ALA A 270 -2.95 -0.75 -21.71
C ALA A 270 -3.81 -1.76 -22.47
N ASP A 271 -3.66 -1.85 -23.81
CA ASP A 271 -4.38 -2.84 -24.60
C ASP A 271 -4.01 -4.27 -24.15
N GLY A 272 -4.99 -5.03 -23.66
CA GLY A 272 -4.82 -6.37 -23.12
C GLY A 272 -4.13 -6.46 -21.74
N TYR A 273 -3.98 -5.33 -21.02
CA TYR A 273 -3.23 -5.27 -19.77
C TYR A 273 -3.91 -4.40 -18.72
N ALA A 274 -3.88 -4.86 -17.46
CA ALA A 274 -4.27 -4.08 -16.29
C ALA A 274 -3.36 -4.41 -15.10
N ALA A 275 -2.78 -3.38 -14.45
CA ALA A 275 -1.99 -3.53 -13.23
C ALA A 275 -2.86 -3.43 -11.97
N ILE A 276 -2.51 -4.21 -10.92
CA ILE A 276 -3.20 -4.19 -9.63
C ILE A 276 -2.24 -4.43 -8.46
N GLY A 277 -2.56 -3.91 -7.30
CA GLY A 277 -1.71 -4.04 -6.10
C GLY A 277 -0.40 -3.28 -6.23
N ASP A 278 0.69 -3.88 -5.77
CA ASP A 278 2.00 -3.21 -5.78
C ASP A 278 2.58 -3.01 -7.18
N SER A 279 2.15 -3.79 -8.18
CA SER A 279 2.47 -3.55 -9.60
C SER A 279 1.93 -2.19 -10.08
N ALA A 280 0.84 -1.72 -9.46
CA ALA A 280 0.20 -0.44 -9.75
C ALA A 280 0.47 0.64 -8.68
N PHE A 281 1.33 0.35 -7.71
CA PHE A 281 1.63 1.21 -6.55
C PHE A 281 0.37 1.59 -5.75
N MET A 282 -0.45 0.60 -5.42
CA MET A 282 -1.72 0.78 -4.71
C MET A 282 -1.57 0.72 -3.18
N THR A 283 -0.37 0.91 -2.68
CA THR A 283 -0.07 0.96 -1.25
C THR A 283 -0.29 2.38 -0.72
N VAL A 284 -0.78 2.51 0.52
CA VAL A 284 -0.89 3.82 1.19
C VAL A 284 0.50 4.39 1.41
N PRO A 285 0.85 5.53 0.81
CA PRO A 285 2.23 6.01 0.80
C PRO A 285 2.82 6.34 2.18
N LEU A 286 1.98 6.66 3.15
CA LEU A 286 2.42 7.09 4.49
C LEU A 286 2.63 5.92 5.46
N ILE A 287 1.87 4.82 5.30
CA ILE A 287 1.83 3.71 6.28
C ILE A 287 2.16 2.34 5.69
N GLY A 288 2.39 2.24 4.38
CA GLY A 288 2.77 0.98 3.73
C GLY A 288 1.66 -0.09 3.64
N SER A 289 0.39 0.23 3.94
CA SER A 289 -0.72 -0.72 3.88
C SER A 289 -1.29 -0.83 2.46
N GLY A 290 -1.32 -2.05 1.90
CA GLY A 290 -1.75 -2.30 0.51
C GLY A 290 -2.91 -3.29 0.35
N ILE A 291 -3.14 -4.18 1.33
CA ILE A 291 -4.08 -5.29 1.21
C ILE A 291 -5.50 -4.82 0.92
N ALA A 292 -6.07 -3.97 1.78
CA ALA A 292 -7.44 -3.47 1.61
C ALA A 292 -7.63 -2.72 0.29
N ASN A 293 -6.60 -2.01 -0.15
CA ASN A 293 -6.63 -1.22 -1.38
C ASN A 293 -6.65 -2.10 -2.63
N ALA A 294 -5.80 -3.12 -2.64
CA ALA A 294 -5.74 -4.11 -3.71
C ALA A 294 -7.05 -4.89 -3.81
N LEU A 295 -7.65 -5.27 -2.67
CA LEU A 295 -8.97 -5.91 -2.62
C LEU A 295 -10.08 -4.99 -3.17
N LYS A 296 -10.14 -3.72 -2.76
CA LYS A 296 -11.12 -2.76 -3.30
C LYS A 296 -10.90 -2.50 -4.79
N ALA A 297 -9.64 -2.41 -5.24
CA ALA A 297 -9.31 -2.24 -6.65
C ALA A 297 -9.72 -3.44 -7.51
N SER A 298 -9.65 -4.68 -6.98
CA SER A 298 -10.05 -5.88 -7.69
C SER A 298 -11.53 -5.86 -8.10
N HIS A 299 -12.38 -5.36 -7.24
CA HIS A 299 -13.80 -5.19 -7.56
C HIS A 299 -14.03 -4.20 -8.71
N ILE A 300 -13.36 -3.03 -8.67
CA ILE A 300 -13.48 -2.02 -9.73
C ILE A 300 -12.98 -2.58 -11.06
N LEU A 301 -11.88 -3.35 -11.04
CA LEU A 301 -11.33 -4.01 -12.22
C LEU A 301 -12.31 -5.02 -12.78
N SER A 302 -12.83 -5.90 -11.95
CA SER A 302 -13.82 -6.91 -12.36
C SER A 302 -15.09 -6.30 -12.96
N GLU A 303 -15.66 -5.27 -12.33
CA GLU A 303 -16.83 -4.56 -12.85
C GLU A 303 -16.53 -3.91 -14.21
N THR A 304 -15.31 -3.37 -14.38
CA THR A 304 -14.88 -2.80 -15.66
C THR A 304 -14.77 -3.84 -16.76
N VAL A 305 -14.14 -4.99 -16.46
CA VAL A 305 -13.99 -6.12 -17.39
C VAL A 305 -15.35 -6.63 -17.83
N VAL A 306 -16.30 -6.78 -16.91
CA VAL A 306 -17.68 -7.23 -17.21
C VAL A 306 -18.47 -6.21 -18.01
N ALA A 307 -18.20 -4.94 -17.83
CA ALA A 307 -18.84 -3.85 -18.58
C ALA A 307 -18.41 -3.80 -20.06
N ASP A 308 -17.22 -4.32 -20.37
CA ASP A 308 -16.74 -4.48 -21.75
C ASP A 308 -17.43 -5.67 -22.45
N LYS A 309 -18.64 -5.46 -22.96
CA LYS A 309 -19.45 -6.51 -23.58
C LYS A 309 -18.83 -7.11 -24.84
N ALA A 310 -17.97 -6.34 -25.52
CA ALA A 310 -17.23 -6.81 -26.69
C ALA A 310 -16.00 -7.64 -26.29
N CYS A 311 -15.62 -7.60 -25.01
CA CYS A 311 -14.41 -8.20 -24.49
C CYS A 311 -13.18 -7.79 -25.32
N ALA A 312 -13.11 -6.52 -25.68
CA ALA A 312 -12.03 -5.96 -26.46
C ALA A 312 -10.77 -5.74 -25.61
N PHE A 313 -10.96 -5.48 -24.31
CA PHE A 313 -9.91 -5.23 -23.32
C PHE A 313 -8.83 -4.27 -23.80
N THR A 314 -9.29 -3.18 -24.46
CA THR A 314 -8.41 -2.09 -24.86
C THR A 314 -8.19 -1.13 -23.70
N ALA A 315 -7.17 -0.28 -23.80
CA ALA A 315 -6.97 0.80 -22.82
C ALA A 315 -8.24 1.68 -22.68
N GLU A 316 -8.99 1.87 -23.76
CA GLU A 316 -10.26 2.59 -23.75
C GLU A 316 -11.33 1.89 -22.92
N THR A 317 -11.57 0.59 -23.14
CA THR A 317 -12.61 -0.15 -22.41
C THR A 317 -12.22 -0.39 -20.96
N LEU A 318 -10.93 -0.47 -20.66
CA LEU A 318 -10.36 -0.60 -19.30
C LEU A 318 -10.22 0.75 -18.59
N TRP A 319 -10.41 1.89 -19.27
CA TRP A 319 -10.24 3.23 -18.68
C TRP A 319 -11.16 3.50 -17.49
N ARG A 320 -12.31 2.84 -17.45
CA ARG A 320 -13.22 2.91 -16.30
C ARG A 320 -12.59 2.38 -15.01
N TYR A 321 -11.73 1.37 -15.08
CA TYR A 321 -10.94 0.91 -13.93
C TYR A 321 -10.01 2.00 -13.42
N GLN A 322 -9.25 2.62 -14.31
CA GLN A 322 -8.36 3.74 -14.02
C GLN A 322 -9.11 4.87 -13.28
N THR A 323 -10.18 5.37 -13.87
CA THR A 323 -10.94 6.50 -13.32
C THR A 323 -11.68 6.12 -12.02
N GLY A 324 -12.20 4.90 -11.94
CA GLY A 324 -12.86 4.37 -10.74
C GLY A 324 -11.91 4.25 -9.56
N TYR A 325 -10.71 3.72 -9.79
CA TYR A 325 -9.68 3.62 -8.77
C TYR A 325 -9.23 5.00 -8.25
N TYR A 326 -8.95 5.94 -9.16
CA TYR A 326 -8.57 7.30 -8.77
C TYR A 326 -9.66 8.04 -8.00
N LYS A 327 -10.92 7.83 -8.37
CA LYS A 327 -12.07 8.39 -7.65
C LYS A 327 -12.20 7.83 -6.24
N LEU A 328 -11.95 6.53 -6.06
CA LEU A 328 -12.13 5.86 -4.76
C LEU A 328 -10.92 6.09 -3.83
N LEU A 329 -9.71 5.88 -4.32
CA LEU A 329 -8.47 5.80 -3.53
C LEU A 329 -7.34 6.64 -4.09
N GLY A 330 -7.08 6.56 -5.40
CA GLY A 330 -5.86 7.04 -6.02
C GLY A 330 -5.61 8.53 -5.84
N THR A 331 -6.65 9.38 -5.86
CA THR A 331 -6.53 10.82 -5.59
C THR A 331 -6.03 11.09 -4.17
N GLY A 332 -6.54 10.37 -3.19
CA GLY A 332 -6.09 10.46 -1.80
C GLY A 332 -4.63 10.04 -1.64
N TYR A 333 -4.21 8.96 -2.31
CA TYR A 333 -2.83 8.47 -2.24
C TYR A 333 -1.85 9.36 -2.98
N ALA A 334 -2.28 9.96 -4.08
CA ALA A 334 -1.52 11.00 -4.75
C ALA A 334 -1.23 12.19 -3.81
N ALA A 335 -2.24 12.68 -3.12
CA ALA A 335 -2.11 13.74 -2.12
C ALA A 335 -1.22 13.30 -0.93
N MET A 336 -1.41 12.07 -0.44
CA MET A 336 -0.64 11.52 0.68
C MET A 336 0.84 11.31 0.34
N THR A 337 1.19 11.07 -0.93
CA THR A 337 2.59 11.05 -1.37
C THR A 337 3.29 12.38 -1.11
N CYS A 338 2.60 13.51 -1.30
CA CYS A 338 3.16 14.82 -0.98
C CYS A 338 3.44 14.95 0.53
N LEU A 339 2.53 14.46 1.36
CA LEU A 339 2.73 14.44 2.82
C LEU A 339 3.91 13.53 3.22
N LYS A 340 3.97 12.30 2.67
CA LYS A 340 5.10 11.38 2.92
C LYS A 340 6.44 12.01 2.51
N ASN A 341 6.52 12.61 1.32
CA ASN A 341 7.73 13.27 0.87
C ASN A 341 8.15 14.41 1.81
N ALA A 342 7.18 15.15 2.33
CA ALA A 342 7.42 16.21 3.30
C ALA A 342 7.93 15.66 4.64
N CYS A 343 7.33 14.58 5.15
CA CYS A 343 7.80 13.93 6.39
C CYS A 343 9.27 13.51 6.30
N LEU A 344 9.72 13.07 5.11
CA LEU A 344 11.12 12.71 4.86
C LEU A 344 12.11 13.90 4.89
N THR A 345 11.60 15.13 4.85
CA THR A 345 12.41 16.37 4.95
C THR A 345 12.33 17.03 6.32
N MET A 346 11.57 16.46 7.25
CA MET A 346 11.45 17.00 8.60
C MET A 346 12.65 16.61 9.46
N GLU A 347 13.12 17.59 10.22
CA GLU A 347 14.13 17.39 11.25
C GLU A 347 13.49 16.92 12.56
N PRO A 348 14.21 16.16 13.40
CA PRO A 348 13.68 15.68 14.69
C PRO A 348 13.03 16.79 15.52
N ALA A 349 13.68 17.94 15.67
CA ALA A 349 13.16 19.07 16.46
C ALA A 349 11.85 19.65 15.88
N GLU A 350 11.65 19.58 14.57
CA GLU A 350 10.40 20.02 13.93
C GLU A 350 9.24 19.08 14.27
N VAL A 351 9.50 17.77 14.31
CA VAL A 351 8.50 16.79 14.72
C VAL A 351 8.17 16.92 16.19
N ASP A 352 9.16 17.06 17.06
CA ASP A 352 8.97 17.34 18.49
C ASP A 352 8.09 18.58 18.69
N PHE A 353 8.39 19.68 17.99
CA PHE A 353 7.62 20.92 18.05
C PHE A 353 6.14 20.71 17.66
N LEU A 354 5.86 19.91 16.59
CA LEU A 354 4.49 19.64 16.16
C LEU A 354 3.67 18.92 17.24
N PHE A 355 4.30 17.99 17.96
CA PHE A 355 3.68 17.25 19.05
C PHE A 355 3.51 18.10 20.30
N GLU A 356 4.58 18.74 20.78
CA GLU A 356 4.59 19.51 22.03
C GLU A 356 3.67 20.73 21.98
N ARG A 357 3.56 21.38 20.82
CA ARG A 357 2.65 22.51 20.62
C ARG A 357 1.22 22.09 20.31
N GLY A 358 0.94 20.78 20.22
CA GLY A 358 -0.38 20.27 19.89
C GLY A 358 -0.88 20.76 18.53
N ILE A 359 0.04 20.81 17.55
CA ILE A 359 -0.27 21.03 16.14
C ILE A 359 -0.71 19.69 15.53
N LEU A 360 0.01 18.60 15.84
CA LEU A 360 -0.47 17.23 15.73
C LEU A 360 -1.15 16.82 17.04
N THR A 361 -2.27 16.14 16.92
CA THR A 361 -3.10 15.70 18.06
C THR A 361 -3.56 14.25 17.83
N GLU A 362 -4.23 13.66 18.83
CA GLU A 362 -4.86 12.34 18.70
C GLU A 362 -5.80 12.25 17.50
N LYS A 363 -6.39 13.36 17.07
CA LYS A 363 -7.26 13.40 15.88
C LYS A 363 -6.52 13.03 14.62
N GLU A 364 -5.35 13.62 14.37
CA GLU A 364 -4.55 13.34 13.17
C GLU A 364 -4.00 11.91 13.16
N VAL A 365 -3.47 11.43 14.28
CA VAL A 365 -2.97 10.05 14.36
C VAL A 365 -4.10 9.01 14.28
N THR A 366 -5.33 9.35 14.74
CA THR A 366 -6.51 8.47 14.58
C THR A 366 -6.91 8.35 13.11
N ILE A 367 -6.87 9.46 12.36
CA ILE A 367 -7.22 9.46 10.93
C ILE A 367 -6.25 8.58 10.12
N THR A 368 -4.97 8.50 10.50
CA THR A 368 -4.00 7.62 9.82
C THR A 368 -4.32 6.14 9.98
N ALA A 369 -5.08 5.75 11.01
CA ALA A 369 -5.53 4.37 11.19
C ALA A 369 -6.62 3.96 10.20
N ASN A 370 -7.35 4.93 9.64
CA ASN A 370 -8.51 4.66 8.78
C ASN A 370 -8.21 5.08 7.34
N THR A 371 -7.63 4.18 6.57
CA THR A 371 -7.16 4.42 5.20
C THR A 371 -8.27 4.84 4.23
N THR A 372 -9.54 4.71 4.63
CA THR A 372 -10.70 5.07 3.80
C THR A 372 -11.11 6.55 3.93
N ASN A 373 -10.58 7.28 4.91
CA ASN A 373 -11.15 8.59 5.29
C ASN A 373 -10.20 9.79 5.17
N LEU A 374 -9.31 9.75 4.16
CA LEU A 374 -8.37 10.86 3.87
C LEU A 374 -9.07 12.21 3.67
N GLN A 375 -10.31 12.22 3.17
CA GLN A 375 -11.09 13.45 3.07
C GLN A 375 -11.40 14.08 4.44
N SER A 376 -11.40 13.28 5.51
CA SER A 376 -11.58 13.79 6.86
C SER A 376 -10.33 14.46 7.43
N MET A 377 -9.12 14.10 6.98
CA MET A 377 -7.88 14.81 7.34
C MET A 377 -7.91 16.29 6.95
N MET A 378 -8.63 16.62 5.90
CA MET A 378 -8.71 18.00 5.37
C MET A 378 -9.80 18.83 6.05
N LYS A 379 -10.65 18.27 6.91
CA LYS A 379 -11.74 18.98 7.59
C LYS A 379 -11.29 19.49 8.97
N LEU A 380 -10.37 20.46 8.96
CA LEU A 380 -10.17 21.30 10.14
C LEU A 380 -11.28 22.34 10.21
N SER A 381 -11.82 22.56 11.40
CA SER A 381 -12.69 23.71 11.61
C SER A 381 -11.85 24.99 11.46
N MET A 382 -12.48 26.09 11.03
CA MET A 382 -11.79 27.37 10.87
C MET A 382 -11.12 27.82 12.18
N LYS A 383 -11.73 27.52 13.32
CA LYS A 383 -11.17 27.81 14.63
C LYS A 383 -9.88 27.01 14.89
N GLU A 384 -9.90 25.70 14.68
CA GLU A 384 -8.71 24.84 14.81
C GLU A 384 -7.58 25.28 13.86
N PHE A 385 -7.91 25.65 12.63
CA PHE A 385 -6.93 26.16 11.68
C PHE A 385 -6.25 27.44 12.19
N VAL A 386 -7.03 28.41 12.65
CA VAL A 386 -6.48 29.69 13.17
C VAL A 386 -5.63 29.45 14.42
N GLU A 387 -6.04 28.58 15.33
CA GLU A 387 -5.26 28.26 16.54
C GLU A 387 -3.92 27.60 16.19
N ARG A 388 -3.93 26.65 15.25
CA ARG A 388 -2.70 25.98 14.79
C ARG A 388 -1.78 26.93 14.02
N ALA A 389 -2.36 27.77 13.16
CA ALA A 389 -1.60 28.79 12.43
C ALA A 389 -0.89 29.75 13.39
N LYS A 390 -1.56 30.20 14.48
CA LYS A 390 -0.91 31.05 15.50
C LYS A 390 0.27 30.35 16.17
N LYS A 391 0.16 29.08 16.50
CA LYS A 391 1.26 28.29 17.08
C LYS A 391 2.42 28.15 16.10
N LEU A 392 2.15 27.89 14.82
CA LEU A 392 3.14 27.80 13.76
C LEU A 392 3.85 29.12 13.46
N CYS A 393 3.18 30.28 13.64
CA CYS A 393 3.78 31.59 13.44
C CYS A 393 5.00 31.86 14.33
N THR A 394 5.22 31.08 15.40
CA THR A 394 6.41 31.17 16.25
C THR A 394 7.64 30.58 15.57
N ASP A 395 7.47 29.70 14.58
CA ASP A 395 8.53 29.13 13.74
C ASP A 395 8.25 29.41 12.25
N LYS A 396 8.89 30.44 11.70
CA LYS A 396 8.67 30.87 10.31
C LYS A 396 9.15 29.85 9.28
N ILE A 397 10.19 29.07 9.61
CA ILE A 397 10.75 28.06 8.71
C ILE A 397 9.76 26.91 8.59
N LEU A 398 9.30 26.38 9.73
CA LEU A 398 8.32 25.30 9.78
C LEU A 398 6.99 25.73 9.17
N LEU A 399 6.52 26.95 9.44
CA LEU A 399 5.33 27.51 8.81
C LEU A 399 5.46 27.50 7.27
N THR A 400 6.59 27.94 6.73
CA THR A 400 6.83 27.94 5.28
C THR A 400 6.81 26.52 4.70
N LYS A 401 7.44 25.54 5.39
CA LYS A 401 7.37 24.13 5.00
C LYS A 401 5.92 23.62 4.96
N ILE A 402 5.13 23.88 6.00
CA ILE A 402 3.73 23.42 6.09
C ILE A 402 2.85 24.05 5.01
N VAL A 403 3.01 25.34 4.74
CA VAL A 403 2.29 26.01 3.64
C VAL A 403 2.67 25.39 2.29
N ARG A 404 3.94 25.09 2.07
CA ARG A 404 4.40 24.40 0.85
C ARG A 404 3.77 23.01 0.73
N ILE A 405 3.71 22.22 1.80
CA ILE A 405 3.09 20.90 1.85
C ILE A 405 1.60 21.00 1.49
N ALA A 406 0.87 21.93 2.11
CA ALA A 406 -0.55 22.16 1.83
C ALA A 406 -0.78 22.52 0.35
N SER A 407 0.07 23.37 -0.22
CA SER A 407 0.05 23.72 -1.65
C SER A 407 0.31 22.52 -2.56
N GLN A 408 1.26 21.64 -2.20
CA GLN A 408 1.55 20.43 -2.97
C GLN A 408 0.38 19.44 -2.91
N ILE A 409 -0.24 19.24 -1.74
CA ILE A 409 -1.43 18.40 -1.57
C ILE A 409 -2.58 18.92 -2.42
N ALA A 410 -2.85 20.23 -2.39
CA ALA A 410 -3.89 20.86 -3.20
C ALA A 410 -3.61 20.70 -4.71
N SER A 411 -2.36 20.89 -5.12
CA SER A 411 -1.93 20.72 -6.51
C SER A 411 -2.07 19.28 -6.99
N ALA A 412 -1.69 18.28 -6.17
CA ALA A 412 -1.86 16.87 -6.46
C ALA A 412 -3.35 16.50 -6.63
N THR A 413 -4.19 16.99 -5.72
CA THR A 413 -5.64 16.76 -5.77
C THR A 413 -6.27 17.39 -7.02
N ALA A 414 -5.90 18.63 -7.35
CA ALA A 414 -6.38 19.32 -8.56
C ALA A 414 -5.93 18.57 -9.83
N LEU A 415 -4.68 18.12 -9.86
CA LEU A 415 -4.14 17.36 -10.99
C LEU A 415 -4.87 16.03 -11.21
N CYS A 416 -5.21 15.32 -10.13
CA CYS A 416 -6.05 14.12 -10.22
C CYS A 416 -7.48 14.43 -10.67
N ALA A 417 -8.06 15.56 -10.24
CA ALA A 417 -9.39 16.00 -10.70
C ALA A 417 -9.42 16.33 -12.20
N MET A 418 -8.29 16.69 -12.79
CA MET A 418 -8.12 16.94 -14.24
C MET A 418 -7.96 15.66 -15.06
N GLN A 419 -7.91 14.48 -14.44
CA GLN A 419 -7.85 13.21 -15.16
C GLN A 419 -9.01 13.10 -16.15
N PRO A 420 -8.75 12.78 -17.44
CA PRO A 420 -9.80 12.59 -18.44
C PRO A 420 -10.78 11.50 -17.97
N LYS A 421 -12.06 11.84 -17.89
CA LYS A 421 -13.11 10.90 -17.49
C LYS A 421 -13.47 9.90 -18.60
N VAL A 422 -13.25 10.30 -19.83
CA VAL A 422 -13.47 9.49 -21.04
C VAL A 422 -12.12 9.32 -21.71
N TRP A 423 -11.91 8.13 -22.30
CA TRP A 423 -10.70 7.83 -23.02
C TRP A 423 -10.53 8.78 -24.23
N ALA A 424 -9.44 9.49 -24.25
CA ALA A 424 -9.00 10.34 -25.34
C ALA A 424 -7.46 10.29 -25.34
N PRO A 425 -6.82 9.52 -26.22
CA PRO A 425 -5.39 9.17 -26.14
C PRO A 425 -4.46 10.37 -25.93
N GLN A 426 -4.66 11.46 -26.66
CA GLN A 426 -3.85 12.67 -26.52
C GLN A 426 -4.03 13.36 -25.16
N SER A 427 -5.30 13.51 -24.70
CA SER A 427 -5.61 14.12 -23.42
C SER A 427 -5.09 13.28 -22.25
N VAL A 428 -5.22 11.95 -22.34
CA VAL A 428 -4.72 10.99 -21.35
C VAL A 428 -3.20 11.08 -21.25
N ARG A 429 -2.49 11.04 -22.37
CA ARG A 429 -1.01 11.17 -22.41
C ARG A 429 -0.54 12.51 -21.84
N LYS A 430 -1.22 13.61 -22.17
CA LYS A 430 -0.90 14.93 -21.63
C LYS A 430 -1.09 14.98 -20.13
N TRP A 431 -2.21 14.44 -19.63
CA TRP A 431 -2.46 14.34 -18.19
C TRP A 431 -1.42 13.49 -17.48
N ALA A 432 -1.15 12.28 -17.98
CA ALA A 432 -0.16 11.37 -17.40
C ALA A 432 1.25 12.00 -17.35
N ALA A 433 1.67 12.67 -18.42
CA ALA A 433 2.94 13.40 -18.46
C ALA A 433 2.99 14.53 -17.42
N SER A 434 1.91 15.28 -17.24
CA SER A 434 1.83 16.34 -16.23
C SER A 434 1.84 15.80 -14.82
N TYR A 435 1.16 14.66 -14.58
CA TYR A 435 1.14 13.96 -13.31
C TYR A 435 2.54 13.46 -12.93
N ASN A 436 3.20 12.74 -13.83
CA ASN A 436 4.54 12.21 -13.59
C ASN A 436 5.58 13.33 -13.39
N ALA A 437 5.51 14.39 -14.18
CA ALA A 437 6.39 15.56 -14.05
C ALA A 437 6.19 16.31 -12.72
N PHE A 438 4.98 16.33 -12.17
CA PHE A 438 4.70 16.94 -10.86
C PHE A 438 5.46 16.21 -9.75
N TYR A 439 5.39 14.87 -9.72
CA TYR A 439 6.08 14.08 -8.68
C TYR A 439 7.60 14.02 -8.88
N ALA A 440 8.08 13.97 -10.13
CA ALA A 440 9.51 14.01 -10.42
C ALA A 440 10.18 15.29 -9.90
N ARG A 441 9.47 16.43 -9.86
CA ARG A 441 9.97 17.68 -9.28
C ARG A 441 10.04 17.67 -7.75
N GLN A 442 9.31 16.82 -7.07
CA GLN A 442 9.34 16.72 -5.61
C GLN A 442 10.46 15.82 -5.09
N GLN A 443 11.10 15.06 -5.97
CA GLN A 443 12.20 14.16 -5.64
C GLN A 443 13.58 14.85 -5.79
N LYS A 444 13.61 16.03 -6.38
CA LYS A 444 14.77 16.92 -6.48
C LYS A 444 14.80 17.92 -5.31
#